data_511e840f32bc92df1edc0064130aeceb
#
_entry.id   511e840f32bc92df1edc0064130aeceb
#
_cell.length_a   1.000
_cell.length_b   1.000
_cell.length_c   1.000
_cell.angle_alpha   90.00
_cell.angle_beta   90.00
_cell.angle_gamma   90.00
#
_symmetry.space_group_name_H-M   'P 1'
#
loop_
_entity.id
_entity.type
_entity.pdbx_description
1 polymer ?
#
loop_
_entity_poly.entity_id
_entity_poly.type
_entity_poly.pdbx_seq_one_letter_code
_entity_poly.pdbx_strand_id
1 'polypeptide(L)'
;SEPRVMLQSEMNNIVYRNIPVGTYKFHLAVLDDKGKVTVTENIYTIIKKAEIYDNWWFKIYMVAVFAIAVAYITWIIFHTQVKRTLDFQKKELEFVKKQLEMGNETVMTIARTVDAKDINTSQHSLRVSEYSVLIAKELGYNEDECENLKKAALLHDIGKIGIPDRILNKPDRLTDEEYALMKSHVEKGAQILKNFTLINHVEEGALYHHERYDGSGYMYGLKGEEI
;
A
#
# COMPACT_ATOMS: atom_id res chain seq x y z
N SER A 1 18.32 67.39 -11.56
CA SER A 1 17.06 67.98 -11.05
C SER A 1 17.05 69.45 -11.37
N GLU A 2 15.93 69.95 -11.81
CA GLU A 2 15.79 71.37 -12.07
C GLU A 2 15.96 72.21 -10.81
N PRO A 3 16.60 73.38 -10.85
CA PRO A 3 16.76 74.24 -9.70
C PRO A 3 15.38 74.70 -9.22
N ARG A 4 15.16 74.65 -7.92
CA ARG A 4 13.92 75.20 -7.32
C ARG A 4 14.20 76.59 -6.87
N VAL A 5 13.43 77.53 -7.40
CA VAL A 5 13.48 78.95 -6.96
C VAL A 5 12.39 79.11 -5.89
N MET A 6 12.71 79.63 -4.73
CA MET A 6 11.78 79.90 -3.65
C MET A 6 12.20 81.17 -2.86
N LEU A 7 11.25 81.79 -2.18
CA LEU A 7 11.54 82.92 -1.32
C LEU A 7 12.32 82.46 -0.09
N GLN A 8 13.18 83.27 0.43
CA GLN A 8 13.99 82.96 1.64
C GLN A 8 13.10 82.66 2.86
N SER A 9 11.94 83.28 2.93
CA SER A 9 10.93 83.03 3.98
C SER A 9 10.24 81.64 3.88
N GLU A 10 10.29 80.99 2.70
CA GLU A 10 9.71 79.64 2.41
C GLU A 10 10.78 78.55 2.56
N MET A 11 12.01 78.86 2.84
CA MET A 11 13.14 77.95 2.99
C MET A 11 13.09 77.16 4.33
N ASN A 12 11.95 76.49 4.59
CA ASN A 12 11.84 75.57 5.70
C ASN A 12 12.25 74.17 5.26
N ASN A 13 12.37 73.17 5.74
CA ASN A 13 12.83 71.81 5.46
C ASN A 13 12.65 71.34 4.00
N ILE A 14 13.69 71.24 3.20
CA ILE A 14 13.67 70.57 1.91
C ILE A 14 14.03 69.11 2.13
N VAL A 15 13.04 68.21 1.92
CA VAL A 15 13.23 66.77 2.08
C VAL A 15 13.37 66.12 0.68
N TYR A 16 14.53 65.50 0.45
CA TYR A 16 14.76 64.64 -0.71
C TYR A 16 14.54 63.19 -0.32
N ARG A 17 13.58 62.54 -0.96
CA ARG A 17 13.30 61.11 -0.76
C ARG A 17 13.87 60.29 -1.92
N ASN A 18 14.38 59.10 -1.63
CA ASN A 18 14.86 58.11 -2.64
C ASN A 18 15.99 58.64 -3.56
N ILE A 19 17.01 59.30 -2.96
CA ILE A 19 18.19 59.70 -3.72
C ILE A 19 18.94 58.43 -4.16
N PRO A 20 19.25 58.26 -5.48
CA PRO A 20 20.09 57.18 -5.97
C PRO A 20 21.50 57.18 -5.37
N VAL A 21 22.22 56.06 -5.49
CA VAL A 21 23.63 55.99 -5.09
C VAL A 21 24.44 56.98 -5.94
N GLY A 22 25.24 57.81 -5.29
CA GLY A 22 26.04 58.80 -5.99
C GLY A 22 26.53 59.92 -5.10
N THR A 23 27.32 60.85 -5.67
CA THR A 23 27.79 62.07 -5.02
C THR A 23 26.95 63.23 -5.50
N TYR A 24 26.32 63.90 -4.58
CA TYR A 24 25.45 65.05 -4.83
C TYR A 24 26.07 66.30 -4.25
N LYS A 25 26.15 67.35 -5.05
CA LYS A 25 26.59 68.68 -4.58
C LYS A 25 25.35 69.53 -4.46
N PHE A 26 25.15 70.07 -3.28
CA PHE A 26 24.10 71.03 -2.99
C PHE A 26 24.61 72.41 -3.25
N HIS A 27 24.02 73.14 -4.21
CA HIS A 27 24.35 74.51 -4.54
C HIS A 27 23.22 75.43 -4.11
N LEU A 28 23.54 76.48 -3.39
CA LEU A 28 22.60 77.53 -3.11
C LEU A 28 23.03 78.77 -3.92
N ALA A 29 22.08 79.33 -4.66
CA ALA A 29 22.26 80.52 -5.42
C ALA A 29 21.26 81.59 -4.96
N VAL A 30 21.72 82.78 -4.67
CA VAL A 30 20.86 83.93 -4.40
C VAL A 30 20.68 84.72 -5.66
N LEU A 31 19.40 84.97 -6.02
CA LEU A 31 19.02 85.75 -7.21
C LEU A 31 18.61 87.15 -6.82
N ASP A 32 18.97 88.14 -7.63
CA ASP A 32 18.47 89.50 -7.51
C ASP A 32 17.05 89.67 -8.06
N ASP A 33 16.44 90.81 -7.94
CA ASP A 33 15.09 91.13 -8.39
C ASP A 33 14.89 90.93 -9.90
N LYS A 34 15.96 90.80 -10.67
CA LYS A 34 16.01 90.61 -12.11
C LYS A 34 16.32 89.12 -12.45
N GLY A 35 16.39 88.23 -11.47
CA GLY A 35 16.72 86.84 -11.65
C GLY A 35 18.19 86.54 -11.97
N LYS A 36 19.11 87.44 -11.73
CA LYS A 36 20.52 87.24 -11.95
C LYS A 36 21.17 86.70 -10.68
N VAL A 37 21.98 85.65 -10.81
CA VAL A 37 22.73 85.08 -9.70
C VAL A 37 23.73 86.09 -9.14
N THR A 38 23.56 86.43 -7.87
CA THR A 38 24.46 87.42 -7.18
C THR A 38 25.48 86.68 -6.32
N VAL A 39 25.13 85.51 -5.76
CA VAL A 39 26.06 84.70 -4.94
C VAL A 39 25.76 83.20 -5.23
N THR A 40 26.82 82.45 -5.43
CA THR A 40 26.73 80.98 -5.55
C THR A 40 27.77 80.37 -4.61
N GLU A 41 27.31 79.61 -3.61
CA GLU A 41 28.19 78.82 -2.73
C GLU A 41 27.85 77.31 -2.81
N ASN A 42 28.90 76.50 -2.80
CA ASN A 42 28.80 75.07 -2.72
C ASN A 42 28.77 74.65 -1.24
N ILE A 43 27.59 74.51 -0.70
CA ILE A 43 27.38 74.42 0.75
C ILE A 43 27.68 73.03 1.28
N TYR A 44 27.19 71.97 0.60
CA TYR A 44 27.36 70.62 1.07
C TYR A 44 27.55 69.60 -0.08
N THR A 45 28.40 68.57 0.22
CA THR A 45 28.53 67.42 -0.64
C THR A 45 27.96 66.22 0.12
N ILE A 46 26.89 65.60 -0.43
CA ILE A 46 26.25 64.42 0.12
C ILE A 46 26.72 63.23 -0.70
N ILE A 47 27.34 62.23 -0.06
CA ILE A 47 27.80 61.01 -0.69
C ILE A 47 26.89 59.87 -0.19
N LYS A 48 25.99 59.37 -1.05
CA LYS A 48 25.23 58.16 -0.78
C LYS A 48 26.02 56.96 -1.28
N LYS A 49 26.60 56.18 -0.36
CA LYS A 49 27.32 54.94 -0.66
C LYS A 49 26.32 53.82 -1.01
N ALA A 50 26.72 52.93 -1.93
CA ALA A 50 25.99 51.70 -2.18
C ALA A 50 26.03 50.83 -0.94
N GLU A 51 24.88 50.32 -0.54
CA GLU A 51 24.77 49.29 0.48
C GLU A 51 24.86 47.91 -0.16
N ILE A 52 25.17 46.85 0.64
CA ILE A 52 25.40 45.51 0.12
C ILE A 52 24.21 45.01 -0.72
N TYR A 53 22.98 45.31 -0.31
CA TYR A 53 21.76 44.92 -1.01
C TYR A 53 21.50 45.68 -2.33
N ASP A 54 22.19 46.81 -2.56
CA ASP A 54 22.11 47.52 -3.83
C ASP A 54 22.89 46.80 -4.93
N ASN A 55 23.85 45.96 -4.55
CA ASN A 55 24.71 45.25 -5.48
C ASN A 55 23.96 44.10 -6.18
N TRP A 56 24.08 44.03 -7.50
CA TRP A 56 23.46 43.01 -8.32
C TRP A 56 23.88 41.57 -7.93
N TRP A 57 25.15 41.35 -7.59
CA TRP A 57 25.68 40.06 -7.16
C TRP A 57 25.03 39.58 -5.83
N PHE A 58 24.72 40.51 -4.90
CA PHE A 58 24.03 40.15 -3.65
C PHE A 58 22.59 39.67 -3.90
N LYS A 59 21.90 40.32 -4.85
CA LYS A 59 20.55 39.89 -5.25
C LYS A 59 20.57 38.49 -5.86
N ILE A 60 21.54 38.18 -6.73
CA ILE A 60 21.75 36.86 -7.30
C ILE A 60 22.06 35.83 -6.20
N TYR A 61 22.97 36.17 -5.27
CA TYR A 61 23.30 35.33 -4.13
C TYR A 61 22.04 34.98 -3.30
N MET A 62 21.20 35.97 -2.97
CA MET A 62 19.96 35.74 -2.22
C MET A 62 18.97 34.85 -2.97
N VAL A 63 18.83 35.00 -4.30
CA VAL A 63 18.01 34.15 -5.14
C VAL A 63 18.56 32.70 -5.13
N ALA A 64 19.88 32.53 -5.23
CA ALA A 64 20.51 31.21 -5.19
C ALA A 64 20.30 30.52 -3.84
N VAL A 65 20.49 31.25 -2.73
CA VAL A 65 20.22 30.72 -1.37
C VAL A 65 18.75 30.30 -1.22
N PHE A 66 17.83 31.14 -1.69
CA PHE A 66 16.39 30.80 -1.68
C PHE A 66 16.09 29.56 -2.52
N ALA A 67 16.64 29.46 -3.73
CA ALA A 67 16.45 28.30 -4.59
C ALA A 67 16.99 26.99 -3.96
N ILE A 68 18.17 27.06 -3.33
CA ILE A 68 18.74 25.92 -2.58
C ILE A 68 17.84 25.51 -1.42
N ALA A 69 17.33 26.48 -0.65
CA ALA A 69 16.43 26.22 0.46
C ALA A 69 15.12 25.53 -0.02
N VAL A 70 14.53 26.02 -1.12
CA VAL A 70 13.34 25.40 -1.73
C VAL A 70 13.64 23.99 -2.21
N ALA A 71 14.77 23.79 -2.92
CA ALA A 71 15.19 22.47 -3.39
C ALA A 71 15.40 21.49 -2.22
N TYR A 72 16.00 21.93 -1.13
CA TYR A 72 16.20 21.11 0.07
C TYR A 72 14.88 20.74 0.75
N ILE A 73 13.96 21.69 0.89
CA ILE A 73 12.62 21.44 1.45
C ILE A 73 11.84 20.44 0.59
N THR A 74 11.85 20.63 -0.74
CA THR A 74 11.17 19.72 -1.67
C THR A 74 11.79 18.32 -1.62
N TRP A 75 13.11 18.22 -1.52
CA TRP A 75 13.81 16.96 -1.35
C TRP A 75 13.40 16.24 -0.04
N ILE A 76 13.33 16.95 1.09
CA ILE A 76 12.85 16.38 2.36
C ILE A 76 11.43 15.89 2.25
N ILE A 77 10.52 16.70 1.68
CA ILE A 77 9.11 16.33 1.49
C ILE A 77 9.03 15.08 0.64
N PHE A 78 9.70 15.06 -0.51
CA PHE A 78 9.72 13.91 -1.42
C PHE A 78 10.24 12.65 -0.71
N HIS A 79 11.39 12.75 -0.04
CA HIS A 79 11.98 11.62 0.65
C HIS A 79 11.10 11.06 1.77
N THR A 80 10.45 11.94 2.54
CA THR A 80 9.52 11.52 3.60
C THR A 80 8.25 10.87 3.03
N GLN A 81 7.73 11.36 1.90
CA GLN A 81 6.57 10.75 1.23
C GLN A 81 6.91 9.36 0.69
N VAL A 82 8.04 9.23 -0.01
CA VAL A 82 8.50 7.92 -0.52
C VAL A 82 8.64 6.92 0.63
N LYS A 83 9.29 7.31 1.73
CA LYS A 83 9.45 6.46 2.91
C LYS A 83 8.10 6.02 3.48
N ARG A 84 7.16 6.96 3.65
CA ARG A 84 5.81 6.63 4.16
C ARG A 84 5.06 5.65 3.26
N THR A 85 5.16 5.84 1.93
CA THR A 85 4.52 4.94 0.96
C THR A 85 5.10 3.53 1.04
N LEU A 86 6.44 3.42 1.12
CA LEU A 86 7.11 2.12 1.27
C LEU A 86 6.74 1.43 2.59
N ASP A 87 6.71 2.16 3.70
CA ASP A 87 6.31 1.62 5.01
C ASP A 87 4.85 1.16 5.00
N PHE A 88 3.96 1.89 4.31
CA PHE A 88 2.57 1.50 4.15
C PHE A 88 2.43 0.20 3.33
N GLN A 89 3.08 0.13 2.16
CA GLN A 89 3.08 -1.07 1.32
C GLN A 89 3.64 -2.30 2.04
N LYS A 90 4.70 -2.11 2.83
CA LYS A 90 5.27 -3.20 3.65
C LYS A 90 4.28 -3.72 4.67
N LYS A 91 3.58 -2.83 5.38
CA LYS A 91 2.54 -3.22 6.36
C LYS A 91 1.37 -3.93 5.70
N GLU A 92 0.95 -3.47 4.53
CA GLU A 92 -0.11 -4.10 3.75
C GLU A 92 0.27 -5.52 3.32
N LEU A 93 1.50 -5.70 2.82
CA LEU A 93 2.03 -7.02 2.47
C LEU A 93 2.11 -7.96 3.68
N GLU A 94 2.59 -7.47 4.83
CA GLU A 94 2.63 -8.24 6.08
C GLU A 94 1.22 -8.64 6.54
N PHE A 95 0.25 -7.73 6.41
CA PHE A 95 -1.14 -8.01 6.74
C PHE A 95 -1.74 -9.10 5.84
N VAL A 96 -1.55 -9.00 4.52
CA VAL A 96 -2.03 -10.02 3.55
C VAL A 96 -1.39 -11.38 3.83
N LYS A 97 -0.06 -11.42 4.09
CA LYS A 97 0.62 -12.67 4.45
C LYS A 97 0.03 -13.30 5.71
N LYS A 98 -0.20 -12.51 6.74
CA LYS A 98 -0.79 -12.98 7.99
C LYS A 98 -2.22 -13.51 7.80
N GLN A 99 -3.01 -12.86 6.93
CA GLN A 99 -4.35 -13.37 6.58
C GLN A 99 -4.28 -14.72 5.86
N LEU A 100 -3.34 -14.88 4.93
CA LEU A 100 -3.15 -16.14 4.20
C LEU A 100 -2.72 -17.27 5.16
N GLU A 101 -1.75 -17.01 6.05
CA GLU A 101 -1.32 -17.96 7.07
C GLU A 101 -2.49 -18.38 7.97
N MET A 102 -3.26 -17.41 8.46
CA MET A 102 -4.43 -17.68 9.30
C MET A 102 -5.49 -18.51 8.56
N GLY A 103 -5.72 -18.25 7.27
CA GLY A 103 -6.60 -19.05 6.43
C GLY A 103 -6.13 -20.49 6.32
N ASN A 104 -4.85 -20.71 6.07
CA ASN A 104 -4.25 -22.06 5.96
C ASN A 104 -4.29 -22.80 7.30
N GLU A 105 -3.98 -22.13 8.42
CA GLU A 105 -4.11 -22.71 9.76
C GLU A 105 -5.54 -23.09 10.11
N THR A 106 -6.52 -22.30 9.68
CA THR A 106 -7.95 -22.58 9.88
C THR A 106 -8.36 -23.85 9.14
N VAL A 107 -8.02 -23.99 7.86
CA VAL A 107 -8.30 -25.19 7.07
C VAL A 107 -7.66 -26.42 7.70
N MET A 108 -6.39 -26.32 8.10
CA MET A 108 -5.69 -27.41 8.77
C MET A 108 -6.33 -27.80 10.10
N THR A 109 -6.79 -26.82 10.88
CA THR A 109 -7.45 -27.07 12.17
C THR A 109 -8.78 -27.76 11.99
N ILE A 110 -9.57 -27.37 10.96
CA ILE A 110 -10.82 -28.04 10.61
C ILE A 110 -10.55 -29.49 10.21
N ALA A 111 -9.59 -29.74 9.32
CA ALA A 111 -9.22 -31.09 8.90
C ALA A 111 -8.82 -31.97 10.09
N ARG A 112 -7.96 -31.47 10.97
CA ARG A 112 -7.56 -32.18 12.21
C ARG A 112 -8.71 -32.44 13.15
N THR A 113 -9.69 -31.54 13.23
CA THR A 113 -10.88 -31.72 14.07
C THR A 113 -11.75 -32.85 13.55
N VAL A 114 -11.89 -32.98 12.23
CA VAL A 114 -12.61 -34.10 11.59
C VAL A 114 -11.84 -35.42 11.77
N ASP A 115 -10.53 -35.41 11.50
CA ASP A 115 -9.66 -36.56 11.73
C ASP A 115 -9.67 -37.05 13.20
N ALA A 116 -9.78 -36.12 14.16
CA ALA A 116 -9.86 -36.49 15.58
C ALA A 116 -11.17 -37.16 15.98
N LYS A 117 -12.24 -36.95 15.20
CA LYS A 117 -13.55 -37.65 15.38
C LYS A 117 -13.50 -39.11 14.92
N ASP A 118 -12.70 -39.40 13.91
CA ASP A 118 -12.51 -40.74 13.34
C ASP A 118 -11.22 -41.37 13.87
N ILE A 119 -11.35 -42.29 14.84
CA ILE A 119 -10.19 -42.88 15.55
C ILE A 119 -9.20 -43.56 14.59
N ASN A 120 -9.68 -43.99 13.41
CA ASN A 120 -8.86 -44.72 12.42
C ASN A 120 -8.10 -43.80 11.47
N THR A 121 -8.36 -42.51 11.48
CA THR A 121 -7.85 -41.56 10.47
C THR A 121 -6.90 -40.49 10.96
N SER A 122 -6.23 -40.66 12.11
CA SER A 122 -5.24 -39.71 12.60
C SER A 122 -4.24 -39.34 11.50
N GLN A 123 -4.18 -38.04 11.15
CA GLN A 123 -3.34 -37.49 10.09
C GLN A 123 -3.65 -38.04 8.67
N HIS A 124 -4.79 -38.68 8.46
CA HIS A 124 -5.17 -39.19 7.15
C HIS A 124 -5.31 -38.06 6.14
N SER A 125 -6.10 -37.05 6.44
CA SER A 125 -6.34 -35.92 5.56
C SER A 125 -5.05 -35.18 5.15
N LEU A 126 -4.09 -35.08 6.10
CA LEU A 126 -2.79 -34.50 5.77
C LEU A 126 -2.00 -35.36 4.79
N ARG A 127 -1.89 -36.66 5.01
CA ARG A 127 -1.17 -37.58 4.08
C ARG A 127 -1.81 -37.59 2.70
N VAL A 128 -3.15 -37.66 2.63
CA VAL A 128 -3.89 -37.60 1.36
C VAL A 128 -3.56 -36.31 0.62
N SER A 129 -3.57 -35.16 1.31
CA SER A 129 -3.25 -33.87 0.69
C SER A 129 -1.81 -33.80 0.17
N GLU A 130 -0.85 -34.37 0.90
CA GLU A 130 0.56 -34.42 0.47
C GLU A 130 0.74 -35.30 -0.78
N TYR A 131 0.14 -36.50 -0.81
CA TYR A 131 0.20 -37.38 -1.98
C TYR A 131 -0.53 -36.78 -3.19
N SER A 132 -1.67 -36.15 -3.00
CA SER A 132 -2.40 -35.46 -4.08
C SER A 132 -1.52 -34.38 -4.73
N VAL A 133 -0.80 -33.58 -3.92
CA VAL A 133 0.12 -32.55 -4.42
C VAL A 133 1.30 -33.18 -5.19
N LEU A 134 1.86 -34.28 -4.70
CA LEU A 134 2.95 -34.97 -5.40
C LEU A 134 2.50 -35.44 -6.79
N ILE A 135 1.32 -36.05 -6.87
CA ILE A 135 0.74 -36.53 -8.14
C ILE A 135 0.45 -35.34 -9.07
N ALA A 136 -0.16 -34.26 -8.56
CA ALA A 136 -0.47 -33.07 -9.33
C ALA A 136 0.78 -32.42 -9.96
N LYS A 137 1.87 -32.36 -9.21
CA LYS A 137 3.16 -31.84 -9.71
C LYS A 137 3.72 -32.69 -10.86
N GLU A 138 3.64 -34.01 -10.76
CA GLU A 138 4.05 -34.92 -11.84
C GLU A 138 3.14 -34.79 -13.08
N LEU A 139 1.88 -34.41 -12.89
CA LEU A 139 0.94 -34.12 -13.97
C LEU A 139 1.11 -32.71 -14.56
N GLY A 140 2.01 -31.88 -14.02
CA GLY A 140 2.33 -30.56 -14.55
C GLY A 140 1.43 -29.42 -14.03
N TYR A 141 0.69 -29.64 -12.96
CA TYR A 141 -0.09 -28.56 -12.30
C TYR A 141 0.83 -27.48 -11.76
N ASN A 142 0.40 -26.21 -11.84
CA ASN A 142 1.17 -25.09 -11.29
C ASN A 142 1.02 -25.01 -9.74
N GLU A 143 1.77 -24.08 -9.12
CA GLU A 143 1.80 -23.96 -7.66
C GLU A 143 0.42 -23.61 -7.07
N ASP A 144 -0.34 -22.72 -7.72
CA ASP A 144 -1.66 -22.30 -7.25
C ASP A 144 -2.68 -23.43 -7.34
N GLU A 145 -2.64 -24.22 -8.42
CA GLU A 145 -3.46 -25.41 -8.59
C GLU A 145 -3.12 -26.47 -7.53
N CYS A 146 -1.84 -26.69 -7.28
CA CYS A 146 -1.38 -27.61 -6.23
C CYS A 146 -1.82 -27.18 -4.84
N GLU A 147 -1.78 -25.89 -4.54
CA GLU A 147 -2.23 -25.36 -3.25
C GLU A 147 -3.76 -25.48 -3.07
N ASN A 148 -4.52 -25.23 -4.13
CA ASN A 148 -5.97 -25.45 -4.13
C ASN A 148 -6.32 -26.93 -3.92
N LEU A 149 -5.68 -27.84 -4.67
CA LEU A 149 -5.87 -29.27 -4.53
C LEU A 149 -5.51 -29.77 -3.12
N LYS A 150 -4.41 -29.25 -2.54
CA LYS A 150 -4.02 -29.57 -1.17
C LYS A 150 -5.11 -29.24 -0.17
N LYS A 151 -5.71 -28.06 -0.27
CA LYS A 151 -6.80 -27.61 0.61
C LYS A 151 -8.07 -28.39 0.40
N ALA A 152 -8.43 -28.70 -0.85
CA ALA A 152 -9.56 -29.55 -1.16
C ALA A 152 -9.39 -30.97 -0.59
N ALA A 153 -8.21 -31.54 -0.75
CA ALA A 153 -7.87 -32.85 -0.18
C ALA A 153 -7.86 -32.87 1.35
N LEU A 154 -7.47 -31.77 2.01
CA LEU A 154 -7.58 -31.65 3.48
C LEU A 154 -9.03 -31.69 3.96
N LEU A 155 -9.97 -31.19 3.16
CA LEU A 155 -11.39 -31.05 3.52
C LEU A 155 -12.30 -32.15 2.92
N HIS A 156 -11.76 -33.12 2.15
CA HIS A 156 -12.55 -34.10 1.45
C HIS A 156 -13.54 -34.86 2.35
N ASP A 157 -13.10 -35.16 3.56
CA ASP A 157 -13.83 -35.96 4.56
C ASP A 157 -14.61 -35.10 5.58
N ILE A 158 -14.75 -33.78 5.38
CA ILE A 158 -15.41 -32.88 6.35
C ILE A 158 -16.83 -33.33 6.71
N GLY A 159 -17.51 -33.98 5.80
CA GLY A 159 -18.88 -34.50 6.02
C GLY A 159 -18.98 -35.60 7.08
N LYS A 160 -17.87 -36.25 7.48
CA LYS A 160 -17.81 -37.18 8.60
C LYS A 160 -18.28 -36.58 9.91
N ILE A 161 -18.24 -35.25 10.06
CA ILE A 161 -18.78 -34.54 11.22
C ILE A 161 -20.28 -34.82 11.41
N GLY A 162 -21.00 -35.03 10.30
CA GLY A 162 -22.43 -35.36 10.30
C GLY A 162 -22.77 -36.86 10.44
N ILE A 163 -21.77 -37.74 10.60
CA ILE A 163 -21.95 -39.16 10.81
C ILE A 163 -21.96 -39.48 12.31
N PRO A 164 -22.94 -40.24 12.83
CA PRO A 164 -22.95 -40.62 14.25
C PRO A 164 -21.74 -41.44 14.64
N ASP A 165 -21.16 -41.17 15.82
CA ASP A 165 -19.92 -41.83 16.30
C ASP A 165 -20.04 -43.33 16.41
N ARG A 166 -21.24 -43.86 16.73
CA ARG A 166 -21.52 -45.30 16.79
C ARG A 166 -21.36 -46.01 15.44
N ILE A 167 -21.45 -45.26 14.34
CA ILE A 167 -21.27 -45.77 12.98
C ILE A 167 -19.83 -45.49 12.51
N LEU A 168 -19.37 -44.27 12.70
CA LEU A 168 -18.04 -43.85 12.27
C LEU A 168 -16.94 -44.70 12.93
N ASN A 169 -17.08 -44.98 14.22
CA ASN A 169 -16.09 -45.71 15.04
C ASN A 169 -16.54 -47.11 15.39
N LYS A 170 -17.47 -47.73 14.63
CA LYS A 170 -17.94 -49.09 14.86
C LYS A 170 -16.79 -50.08 14.65
N PRO A 171 -16.45 -50.93 15.64
CA PRO A 171 -15.35 -51.90 15.51
C PRO A 171 -15.69 -53.06 14.56
N ASP A 172 -16.97 -53.35 14.36
CA ASP A 172 -17.45 -54.43 13.52
C ASP A 172 -17.84 -53.92 12.11
N ARG A 173 -18.14 -54.86 11.20
CA ARG A 173 -18.66 -54.52 9.88
C ARG A 173 -19.98 -53.74 9.98
N LEU A 174 -20.11 -52.72 9.16
CA LEU A 174 -21.34 -51.94 9.03
C LEU A 174 -22.43 -52.81 8.36
N THR A 175 -23.68 -52.68 8.82
CA THR A 175 -24.83 -53.20 8.07
C THR A 175 -25.01 -52.36 6.78
N ASP A 176 -25.87 -52.82 5.87
CA ASP A 176 -26.12 -52.09 4.61
C ASP A 176 -26.72 -50.70 4.88
N GLU A 177 -27.59 -50.56 5.90
CA GLU A 177 -28.17 -49.27 6.29
C GLU A 177 -27.11 -48.36 6.93
N GLU A 178 -26.26 -48.92 7.79
CA GLU A 178 -25.15 -48.16 8.41
C GLU A 178 -24.12 -47.72 7.35
N TYR A 179 -23.87 -48.61 6.37
CA TYR A 179 -22.97 -48.29 5.26
C TYR A 179 -23.55 -47.21 4.34
N ALA A 180 -24.87 -47.25 4.07
CA ALA A 180 -25.56 -46.20 3.34
C ALA A 180 -25.44 -44.83 4.07
N LEU A 181 -25.57 -44.84 5.41
CA LEU A 181 -25.40 -43.65 6.22
C LEU A 181 -23.94 -43.17 6.21
N MET A 182 -22.96 -44.09 6.29
CA MET A 182 -21.52 -43.75 6.14
C MET A 182 -21.25 -43.08 4.79
N LYS A 183 -21.75 -43.62 3.68
CA LYS A 183 -21.58 -43.03 2.34
C LYS A 183 -22.12 -41.60 2.24
N SER A 184 -23.15 -41.26 3.03
CA SER A 184 -23.74 -39.90 3.01
C SER A 184 -22.79 -38.81 3.44
N HIS A 185 -21.58 -39.12 3.95
CA HIS A 185 -20.59 -38.08 4.32
C HIS A 185 -20.16 -37.24 3.12
N VAL A 186 -20.12 -37.80 1.89
CA VAL A 186 -19.75 -37.06 0.68
C VAL A 186 -20.76 -35.94 0.38
N GLU A 187 -22.07 -36.23 0.46
CA GLU A 187 -23.12 -35.23 0.26
C GLU A 187 -23.15 -34.19 1.39
N LYS A 188 -22.98 -34.65 2.65
CA LYS A 188 -22.87 -33.73 3.81
C LYS A 188 -21.65 -32.83 3.70
N GLY A 189 -20.52 -33.37 3.23
CA GLY A 189 -19.31 -32.61 2.96
C GLY A 189 -19.54 -31.54 1.91
N ALA A 190 -20.10 -31.91 0.77
CA ALA A 190 -20.46 -30.98 -0.28
C ALA A 190 -21.42 -29.89 0.23
N GLN A 191 -22.44 -30.27 1.01
CA GLN A 191 -23.38 -29.30 1.59
C GLN A 191 -22.71 -28.30 2.56
N ILE A 192 -21.76 -28.76 3.37
CA ILE A 192 -20.97 -27.90 4.28
C ILE A 192 -20.12 -26.92 3.47
N LEU A 193 -19.54 -27.39 2.37
CA LEU A 193 -18.60 -26.61 1.56
C LEU A 193 -19.25 -25.76 0.44
N LYS A 194 -20.55 -25.92 0.22
CA LYS A 194 -21.32 -25.31 -0.89
C LYS A 194 -21.09 -23.79 -1.09
N ASN A 195 -20.88 -23.05 -0.01
CA ASN A 195 -20.64 -21.60 -0.07
C ASN A 195 -19.17 -21.22 0.22
N PHE A 196 -18.29 -22.19 0.20
CA PHE A 196 -16.88 -21.97 0.50
C PHE A 196 -16.10 -21.58 -0.76
N THR A 197 -16.07 -20.28 -1.08
CA THR A 197 -15.53 -19.75 -2.33
C THR A 197 -14.01 -19.54 -2.34
N LEU A 198 -13.33 -19.80 -1.22
CA LEU A 198 -11.88 -19.57 -1.09
C LEU A 198 -11.00 -20.67 -1.71
N ILE A 199 -11.59 -21.83 -2.02
CA ILE A 199 -10.89 -22.98 -2.60
C ILE A 199 -11.72 -23.47 -3.79
N ASN A 200 -11.12 -23.46 -4.97
CA ASN A 200 -11.77 -23.94 -6.17
C ASN A 200 -12.03 -25.45 -6.07
N HIS A 201 -13.17 -25.91 -6.59
CA HIS A 201 -13.54 -27.34 -6.67
C HIS A 201 -13.55 -28.10 -5.34
N VAL A 202 -13.60 -27.40 -4.19
CA VAL A 202 -13.60 -28.04 -2.86
C VAL A 202 -14.88 -28.85 -2.61
N GLU A 203 -16.01 -28.36 -3.10
CA GLU A 203 -17.32 -29.07 -3.02
C GLU A 203 -17.27 -30.38 -3.82
N GLU A 204 -16.74 -30.31 -5.05
CA GLU A 204 -16.57 -31.47 -5.93
C GLU A 204 -15.59 -32.48 -5.34
N GLY A 205 -14.47 -32.01 -4.78
CA GLY A 205 -13.52 -32.86 -4.08
C GLY A 205 -14.17 -33.63 -2.92
N ALA A 206 -15.03 -32.99 -2.13
CA ALA A 206 -15.76 -33.67 -1.06
C ALA A 206 -16.85 -34.62 -1.59
N LEU A 207 -17.44 -34.29 -2.75
CA LEU A 207 -18.55 -35.06 -3.31
C LEU A 207 -18.10 -36.33 -4.05
N TYR A 208 -16.97 -36.22 -4.78
CA TYR A 208 -16.56 -37.24 -5.74
C TYR A 208 -15.32 -38.04 -5.35
N HIS A 209 -14.68 -37.82 -4.21
CA HIS A 209 -13.44 -38.49 -3.83
C HIS A 209 -13.56 -40.03 -3.67
N HIS A 210 -14.76 -40.55 -3.61
CA HIS A 210 -15.03 -41.98 -3.61
C HIS A 210 -15.51 -42.53 -4.98
N GLU A 211 -15.61 -41.66 -5.97
CA GLU A 211 -15.83 -42.13 -7.34
C GLU A 211 -14.58 -42.83 -7.87
N ARG A 212 -14.76 -43.74 -8.81
CA ARG A 212 -13.66 -44.51 -9.40
C ARG A 212 -13.72 -44.42 -10.91
N TYR A 213 -12.58 -44.32 -11.54
CA TYR A 213 -12.44 -44.15 -12.98
C TYR A 213 -13.21 -45.22 -13.79
N ASP A 214 -13.36 -46.47 -13.24
CA ASP A 214 -14.11 -47.56 -13.84
C ASP A 214 -15.64 -47.46 -13.61
N GLY A 215 -16.13 -46.49 -12.85
CA GLY A 215 -17.55 -46.31 -12.49
C GLY A 215 -18.02 -47.20 -11.34
N SER A 216 -17.11 -47.91 -10.65
CA SER A 216 -17.46 -48.78 -9.50
C SER A 216 -17.46 -48.03 -8.18
N GLY A 217 -17.31 -46.69 -8.21
CA GLY A 217 -17.36 -45.82 -7.05
C GLY A 217 -18.76 -45.56 -6.52
N TYR A 218 -18.89 -44.60 -5.62
CA TYR A 218 -20.16 -44.12 -5.08
C TYR A 218 -20.05 -42.59 -4.81
N MET A 219 -21.07 -41.82 -4.84
CA MET A 219 -22.53 -42.06 -4.79
C MET A 219 -23.19 -42.16 -6.18
N TYR A 220 -22.56 -41.56 -7.20
CA TYR A 220 -23.21 -41.32 -8.50
C TYR A 220 -22.79 -42.33 -9.56
N GLY A 221 -21.68 -43.06 -9.32
CA GLY A 221 -21.13 -44.03 -10.26
C GLY A 221 -20.57 -43.37 -11.52
N LEU A 222 -19.99 -42.15 -11.36
CA LEU A 222 -19.34 -41.40 -12.45
C LEU A 222 -18.16 -42.19 -13.00
N LYS A 223 -17.89 -42.02 -14.30
CA LYS A 223 -16.86 -42.79 -15.00
C LYS A 223 -15.98 -41.91 -15.87
N GLY A 224 -14.66 -42.15 -15.80
CA GLY A 224 -13.70 -41.46 -16.65
C GLY A 224 -13.66 -39.96 -16.34
N GLU A 225 -13.81 -39.16 -17.38
CA GLU A 225 -13.75 -37.69 -17.32
C GLU A 225 -15.05 -37.04 -16.76
N GLU A 226 -16.00 -37.81 -16.29
CA GLU A 226 -17.21 -37.30 -15.63
C GLU A 226 -16.98 -36.99 -14.14
N ILE A 227 -15.84 -37.45 -13.58
CA ILE A 227 -15.45 -37.29 -12.17
C ILE A 227 -14.90 -35.91 -11.89
#